data_4f36a9ea35494bc59e2382a787e3f2f5
#
_entry.id   4f36a9ea35494bc59e2382a787e3f2f5
#
_cell.length_a   1.000
_cell.length_b   1.000
_cell.length_c   1.000
_cell.angle_alpha   90.00
_cell.angle_beta   90.00
_cell.angle_gamma   90.00
#
_symmetry.space_group_name_H-M   'P 1'
#
loop_
_entity.id
_entity.type
_entity.pdbx_description
1 polymer ?
#
loop_
_entity_poly.entity_id
_entity_poly.type
_entity_poly.pdbx_seq_one_letter_code
_entity_poly.pdbx_strand_id
1 'polypeptide(L)'
;MSRHSTDLLIIRHGETDWNALQRLQGWSDISLNEIGTNQAVHLSNYLQEQYLEKIYSERGLKPTRIYASDLQRAIQTATPLANKLSIEINIEPNLRERNYGKLEGKNWREALGHQDKQQQVTPKDFASDLEVENLDIFSKRIQLGLNGIVERYPGELVVIISHGGTLDMMWRYFRGLSLDAQREVLQRNTTINHVCFNDGLWQLLDWGHKAHLEIEA
;
A
#
# COMPACT_ATOMS: atom_id res chain seq x y z
N MET A 1 -30.37 9.77 -6.82
CA MET A 1 -29.81 9.14 -5.62
C MET A 1 -28.39 9.62 -5.50
N SER A 2 -28.03 10.31 -4.45
CA SER A 2 -26.63 10.71 -4.20
C SER A 2 -25.80 9.43 -4.05
N ARG A 3 -24.93 9.14 -5.01
CA ARG A 3 -23.95 8.05 -4.88
C ARG A 3 -22.93 8.52 -3.86
N HIS A 4 -22.87 7.84 -2.73
CA HIS A 4 -21.88 8.15 -1.69
C HIS A 4 -20.49 7.79 -2.18
N SER A 5 -19.58 8.76 -2.15
CA SER A 5 -18.17 8.54 -2.47
C SER A 5 -17.52 7.65 -1.41
N THR A 6 -16.76 6.64 -1.83
CA THR A 6 -15.99 5.75 -0.93
C THR A 6 -14.56 6.25 -0.83
N ASP A 7 -14.08 6.42 0.37
CA ASP A 7 -12.72 6.85 0.64
C ASP A 7 -11.84 5.64 1.02
N LEU A 8 -10.64 5.57 0.43
CA LEU A 8 -9.63 4.59 0.81
C LEU A 8 -8.41 5.29 1.40
N LEU A 9 -8.00 4.86 2.57
CA LEU A 9 -6.76 5.25 3.20
C LEU A 9 -5.74 4.11 3.04
N ILE A 10 -4.84 4.26 2.09
CA ILE A 10 -3.93 3.20 1.65
C ILE A 10 -2.54 3.44 2.22
N ILE A 11 -1.99 2.46 2.93
CA ILE A 11 -0.78 2.60 3.73
C ILE A 11 0.21 1.49 3.38
N ARG A 12 1.49 1.84 3.24
CA ARG A 12 2.55 0.86 3.11
C ARG A 12 2.88 0.24 4.46
N HIS A 13 3.13 -1.07 4.49
CA HIS A 13 3.60 -1.78 5.71
C HIS A 13 4.85 -1.15 6.31
N GLY A 14 5.08 -1.37 7.61
CA GLY A 14 6.28 -0.99 8.36
C GLY A 14 7.55 -1.67 7.86
N GLU A 15 8.70 -1.29 8.40
CA GLU A 15 10.00 -1.81 7.98
C GLU A 15 10.18 -3.30 8.33
N THR A 16 10.87 -4.02 7.46
CA THR A 16 11.35 -5.40 7.65
C THR A 16 12.87 -5.41 7.50
N ASP A 17 13.55 -6.46 7.96
CA ASP A 17 15.00 -6.62 7.73
C ASP A 17 15.35 -6.60 6.24
N TRP A 18 14.48 -7.13 5.38
CA TRP A 18 14.71 -7.10 3.95
C TRP A 18 14.55 -5.71 3.34
N ASN A 19 13.75 -4.82 3.95
CA ASN A 19 13.75 -3.40 3.56
C ASN A 19 15.07 -2.74 3.91
N ALA A 20 15.57 -2.91 5.14
CA ALA A 20 16.85 -2.37 5.60
C ALA A 20 18.02 -2.86 4.73
N LEU A 21 18.02 -4.14 4.36
CA LEU A 21 19.02 -4.78 3.51
C LEU A 21 18.78 -4.54 2.00
N GLN A 22 17.78 -3.76 1.63
CA GLN A 22 17.43 -3.49 0.22
C GLN A 22 17.18 -4.74 -0.62
N ARG A 23 16.52 -5.76 -0.05
CA ARG A 23 16.17 -7.01 -0.73
C ARG A 23 14.74 -6.99 -1.26
N LEU A 24 14.52 -7.59 -2.42
CA LEU A 24 13.18 -7.88 -2.96
C LEU A 24 12.47 -8.87 -2.05
N GLN A 25 11.28 -8.52 -1.59
CA GLN A 25 10.49 -9.38 -0.70
C GLN A 25 9.45 -10.21 -1.46
N GLY A 26 8.69 -9.55 -2.34
CA GLY A 26 7.62 -10.21 -3.08
C GLY A 26 6.64 -10.92 -2.15
N TRP A 27 6.45 -12.22 -2.38
CA TRP A 27 5.58 -13.09 -1.60
C TRP A 27 6.28 -13.81 -0.45
N SER A 28 7.60 -13.69 -0.33
CA SER A 28 8.31 -14.15 0.88
C SER A 28 7.74 -13.45 2.10
N ASP A 29 7.31 -14.24 3.08
CA ASP A 29 6.57 -13.76 4.23
C ASP A 29 7.51 -13.35 5.37
N ILE A 30 8.11 -12.18 5.21
CA ILE A 30 9.04 -11.56 6.17
C ILE A 30 8.24 -10.66 7.12
N SER A 31 8.40 -10.90 8.43
CA SER A 31 7.78 -10.09 9.49
C SER A 31 8.40 -8.69 9.59
N LEU A 32 7.71 -7.77 10.28
CA LEU A 32 8.30 -6.50 10.69
C LEU A 32 9.54 -6.74 11.56
N ASN A 33 10.54 -5.87 11.42
CA ASN A 33 11.62 -5.78 12.40
C ASN A 33 11.19 -4.88 13.57
N GLU A 34 12.08 -4.64 14.52
CA GLU A 34 11.81 -3.78 15.69
C GLU A 34 11.41 -2.35 15.26
N ILE A 35 12.11 -1.78 14.28
CA ILE A 35 11.78 -0.46 13.73
C ILE A 35 10.39 -0.46 13.11
N GLY A 36 10.06 -1.46 12.28
CA GLY A 36 8.75 -1.57 11.66
C GLY A 36 7.62 -1.75 12.66
N THR A 37 7.86 -2.47 13.74
CA THR A 37 6.89 -2.62 14.84
C THR A 37 6.62 -1.28 15.52
N ASN A 38 7.67 -0.50 15.81
CA ASN A 38 7.55 0.84 16.38
C ASN A 38 6.85 1.79 15.39
N GLN A 39 7.19 1.73 14.10
CA GLN A 39 6.52 2.49 13.05
C GLN A 39 5.01 2.19 13.00
N ALA A 40 4.59 0.94 13.13
CA ALA A 40 3.17 0.57 13.14
C ALA A 40 2.41 1.16 14.34
N VAL A 41 3.02 1.15 15.53
CA VAL A 41 2.45 1.77 16.73
C VAL A 41 2.36 3.28 16.56
N HIS A 42 3.43 3.94 16.11
CA HIS A 42 3.47 5.38 15.89
C HIS A 42 2.44 5.82 14.84
N LEU A 43 2.37 5.12 13.71
CA LEU A 43 1.35 5.32 12.68
C LEU A 43 -0.07 5.26 13.27
N SER A 44 -0.36 4.25 14.10
CA SER A 44 -1.69 4.09 14.69
C SER A 44 -2.07 5.25 15.63
N ASN A 45 -1.09 5.80 16.38
CA ASN A 45 -1.28 6.98 17.22
C ASN A 45 -1.59 8.21 16.36
N TYR A 46 -0.72 8.47 15.38
CA TYR A 46 -0.88 9.61 14.47
C TYR A 46 -2.20 9.57 13.69
N LEU A 47 -2.59 8.40 13.19
CA LEU A 47 -3.86 8.24 12.51
C LEU A 47 -5.02 8.61 13.44
N GLN A 48 -5.08 8.03 14.64
CA GLN A 48 -6.19 8.28 15.57
C GLN A 48 -6.24 9.73 16.06
N GLU A 49 -5.11 10.31 16.41
CA GLU A 49 -5.03 11.61 17.07
C GLU A 49 -5.12 12.81 16.11
N GLN A 50 -4.74 12.63 14.85
CA GLN A 50 -4.60 13.73 13.90
C GLN A 50 -5.25 13.47 12.56
N TYR A 51 -4.83 12.43 11.83
CA TYR A 51 -5.21 12.28 10.43
C TYR A 51 -6.69 11.91 10.24
N LEU A 52 -7.20 10.99 11.05
CA LEU A 52 -8.63 10.60 11.02
C LEU A 52 -9.55 11.70 11.54
N GLU A 53 -9.11 12.49 12.51
CA GLU A 53 -9.86 13.66 12.96
C GLU A 53 -9.97 14.72 11.85
N LYS A 54 -8.89 14.93 11.08
CA LYS A 54 -8.92 15.79 9.89
C LYS A 54 -9.93 15.27 8.87
N ILE A 55 -9.88 13.98 8.51
CA ILE A 55 -10.85 13.37 7.57
C ILE A 55 -12.28 13.54 8.10
N TYR A 56 -12.51 13.31 9.39
CA TYR A 56 -13.82 13.45 9.97
C TYR A 56 -14.33 14.90 9.88
N SER A 57 -13.48 15.88 10.17
CA SER A 57 -13.87 17.30 10.09
C SER A 57 -14.17 17.77 8.67
N GLU A 58 -13.43 17.27 7.68
CA GLU A 58 -13.54 17.68 6.27
C GLU A 58 -14.63 16.90 5.50
N ARG A 59 -14.86 15.63 5.85
CA ARG A 59 -15.67 14.69 5.05
C ARG A 59 -16.76 13.97 5.85
N GLY A 60 -16.77 14.09 7.19
CA GLY A 60 -17.73 13.39 8.05
C GLY A 60 -17.53 11.88 8.15
N LEU A 61 -16.39 11.35 7.67
CA LEU A 61 -16.13 9.90 7.57
C LEU A 61 -15.26 9.41 8.72
N LYS A 62 -15.59 8.22 9.23
CA LYS A 62 -14.75 7.46 10.17
C LYS A 62 -14.45 6.09 9.57
N PRO A 63 -13.29 5.49 9.87
CA PRO A 63 -12.97 4.14 9.41
C PRO A 63 -14.02 3.13 9.87
N THR A 64 -14.52 2.33 8.95
CA THR A 64 -15.49 1.28 9.23
C THR A 64 -14.92 -0.11 8.99
N ARG A 65 -13.87 -0.20 8.18
CA ARG A 65 -13.20 -1.44 7.80
C ARG A 65 -11.69 -1.23 7.72
N ILE A 66 -10.97 -2.30 8.05
CA ILE A 66 -9.53 -2.41 7.82
C ILE A 66 -9.29 -3.63 6.96
N TYR A 67 -8.60 -3.46 5.86
CA TYR A 67 -8.11 -4.51 4.98
C TYR A 67 -6.59 -4.59 5.04
N ALA A 68 -6.05 -5.78 4.94
CA ALA A 68 -4.62 -6.00 4.79
C ALA A 68 -4.36 -7.08 3.75
N SER A 69 -3.23 -6.97 3.04
CA SER A 69 -2.63 -8.14 2.41
C SER A 69 -2.42 -9.23 3.47
N ASP A 70 -2.47 -10.49 3.06
CA ASP A 70 -2.28 -11.64 3.95
C ASP A 70 -0.82 -11.90 4.35
N LEU A 71 0.13 -11.07 3.90
CA LEU A 71 1.53 -11.16 4.33
C LEU A 71 1.72 -10.55 5.73
N GLN A 72 2.48 -11.24 6.59
CA GLN A 72 2.66 -10.91 8.00
C GLN A 72 2.99 -9.43 8.24
N ARG A 73 3.91 -8.84 7.47
CA ARG A 73 4.29 -7.43 7.59
C ARG A 73 3.12 -6.46 7.42
N ALA A 74 2.13 -6.80 6.56
CA ALA A 74 0.94 -5.98 6.38
C ALA A 74 -0.03 -6.14 7.55
N ILE A 75 -0.27 -7.38 7.98
CA ILE A 75 -1.14 -7.70 9.13
C ILE A 75 -0.58 -7.06 10.41
N GLN A 76 0.72 -7.22 10.67
CA GLN A 76 1.39 -6.65 11.85
C GLN A 76 1.33 -5.12 11.85
N THR A 77 1.41 -4.48 10.68
CA THR A 77 1.25 -3.03 10.57
C THR A 77 -0.19 -2.58 10.86
N ALA A 78 -1.18 -3.35 10.43
CA ALA A 78 -2.60 -3.06 10.66
C ALA A 78 -3.01 -3.24 12.13
N THR A 79 -2.39 -4.18 12.84
CA THR A 79 -2.83 -4.66 14.17
C THR A 79 -2.95 -3.54 15.23
N PRO A 80 -1.98 -2.61 15.41
CA PRO A 80 -2.12 -1.56 16.41
C PRO A 80 -3.32 -0.65 16.15
N LEU A 81 -3.58 -0.29 14.88
CA LEU A 81 -4.74 0.53 14.51
C LEU A 81 -6.05 -0.23 14.69
N ALA A 82 -6.11 -1.49 14.28
CA ALA A 82 -7.26 -2.37 14.42
C ALA A 82 -7.70 -2.50 15.89
N ASN A 83 -6.74 -2.71 16.78
CA ASN A 83 -6.97 -2.77 18.22
C ASN A 83 -7.53 -1.44 18.77
N LYS A 84 -6.93 -0.31 18.38
CA LYS A 84 -7.37 1.02 18.83
C LYS A 84 -8.79 1.36 18.39
N LEU A 85 -9.13 1.04 17.15
CA LEU A 85 -10.44 1.32 16.58
C LEU A 85 -11.48 0.25 16.89
N SER A 86 -11.08 -0.90 17.47
CA SER A 86 -11.93 -2.08 17.67
C SER A 86 -12.56 -2.58 16.36
N ILE A 87 -11.77 -2.57 15.27
CA ILE A 87 -12.17 -3.02 13.94
C ILE A 87 -11.36 -4.27 13.57
N GLU A 88 -12.01 -5.31 13.11
CA GLU A 88 -11.35 -6.53 12.64
C GLU A 88 -10.58 -6.28 11.32
N ILE A 89 -9.45 -6.99 11.16
CA ILE A 89 -8.65 -6.96 9.93
C ILE A 89 -9.24 -7.97 8.95
N ASN A 90 -9.70 -7.48 7.80
CA ASN A 90 -10.12 -8.31 6.68
C ASN A 90 -8.92 -8.61 5.78
N ILE A 91 -8.73 -9.87 5.42
CA ILE A 91 -7.61 -10.28 4.56
C ILE A 91 -8.02 -10.23 3.10
N GLU A 92 -7.18 -9.58 2.27
CA GLU A 92 -7.38 -9.49 0.82
C GLU A 92 -6.07 -9.86 0.07
N PRO A 93 -5.94 -11.10 -0.40
CA PRO A 93 -4.71 -11.56 -1.09
C PRO A 93 -4.41 -10.80 -2.39
N ASN A 94 -5.40 -10.20 -3.05
CA ASN A 94 -5.17 -9.37 -4.23
C ASN A 94 -4.35 -8.11 -3.93
N LEU A 95 -4.21 -7.73 -2.65
CA LEU A 95 -3.39 -6.61 -2.20
C LEU A 95 -1.93 -6.98 -1.89
N ARG A 96 -1.49 -8.24 -2.15
CA ARG A 96 -0.08 -8.65 -2.01
C ARG A 96 0.84 -7.82 -2.89
N GLU A 97 2.11 -7.77 -2.49
CA GLU A 97 3.21 -7.27 -3.33
C GLU A 97 3.32 -8.10 -4.62
N ARG A 98 3.99 -7.56 -5.64
CA ARG A 98 4.36 -8.33 -6.83
C ARG A 98 5.16 -9.57 -6.42
N ASN A 99 4.81 -10.73 -6.96
CA ASN A 99 5.66 -11.91 -6.81
C ASN A 99 6.93 -11.73 -7.64
N TYR A 100 8.08 -11.76 -6.98
CA TYR A 100 9.38 -11.64 -7.65
C TYR A 100 10.04 -13.00 -7.91
N GLY A 101 9.38 -14.13 -7.60
CA GLY A 101 9.85 -15.48 -7.88
C GLY A 101 11.27 -15.72 -7.38
N LYS A 102 12.15 -16.19 -8.25
CA LYS A 102 13.56 -16.48 -7.92
C LYS A 102 14.43 -15.25 -7.63
N LEU A 103 13.89 -14.05 -7.79
CA LEU A 103 14.56 -12.79 -7.42
C LEU A 103 14.34 -12.41 -5.96
N GLU A 104 13.41 -13.06 -5.25
CA GLU A 104 13.15 -12.78 -3.83
C GLU A 104 14.39 -13.05 -2.98
N GLY A 105 14.67 -12.16 -2.04
CA GLY A 105 15.88 -12.17 -1.21
C GLY A 105 17.12 -11.56 -1.86
N LYS A 106 17.15 -11.35 -3.18
CA LYS A 106 18.27 -10.68 -3.86
C LYS A 106 18.21 -9.16 -3.62
N ASN A 107 19.39 -8.52 -3.67
CA ASN A 107 19.43 -7.05 -3.64
C ASN A 107 18.69 -6.51 -4.87
N TRP A 108 17.77 -5.57 -4.67
CA TRP A 108 16.90 -5.08 -5.75
C TRP A 108 17.68 -4.40 -6.90
N ARG A 109 18.82 -3.74 -6.59
CA ARG A 109 19.66 -3.09 -7.61
C ARG A 109 20.33 -4.10 -8.52
N GLU A 110 20.79 -5.21 -7.94
CA GLU A 110 21.40 -6.30 -8.68
C GLU A 110 20.36 -7.07 -9.49
N ALA A 111 19.20 -7.33 -8.90
CA ALA A 111 18.13 -8.10 -9.51
C ALA A 111 17.42 -7.35 -10.65
N LEU A 112 17.28 -6.03 -10.56
CA LEU A 112 16.57 -5.21 -11.56
C LEU A 112 17.51 -4.50 -12.54
N GLY A 113 18.83 -4.76 -12.47
CA GLY A 113 19.85 -4.05 -13.23
C GLY A 113 20.18 -2.69 -12.61
N HIS A 114 21.41 -2.20 -12.87
CA HIS A 114 21.91 -0.91 -12.36
C HIS A 114 21.19 0.27 -13.05
N GLN A 115 19.90 0.41 -12.83
CA GLN A 115 19.17 1.58 -13.26
C GLN A 115 19.27 2.65 -12.17
N ASP A 116 19.59 3.85 -12.58
CA ASP A 116 19.74 5.03 -11.73
C ASP A 116 18.56 5.18 -10.75
N LYS A 117 18.80 5.72 -9.55
CA LYS A 117 17.77 5.96 -8.53
C LYS A 117 16.54 6.73 -9.06
N GLN A 118 16.70 7.45 -10.19
CA GLN A 118 15.66 8.24 -10.83
C GLN A 118 14.80 7.43 -11.84
N GLN A 119 15.28 6.26 -12.29
CA GLN A 119 14.55 5.42 -13.25
C GLN A 119 14.14 4.09 -12.60
N GLN A 120 13.34 4.16 -11.55
CA GLN A 120 12.73 2.96 -10.96
C GLN A 120 11.56 2.46 -11.84
N VAL A 121 11.87 2.12 -13.08
CA VAL A 121 10.96 1.35 -13.92
C VAL A 121 11.09 -0.10 -13.48
N THR A 122 10.05 -0.65 -12.90
CA THR A 122 9.99 -2.10 -12.68
C THR A 122 9.96 -2.75 -14.06
N PRO A 123 10.94 -3.58 -14.46
CA PRO A 123 10.94 -4.19 -15.78
C PRO A 123 9.60 -4.86 -16.06
N LYS A 124 9.04 -4.59 -17.24
CA LYS A 124 7.77 -5.18 -17.64
C LYS A 124 7.90 -6.69 -17.78
N ASP A 125 9.01 -7.11 -18.38
CA ASP A 125 9.29 -8.48 -18.71
C ASP A 125 10.60 -8.96 -18.04
N PHE A 126 10.51 -10.07 -17.35
CA PHE A 126 11.64 -10.86 -16.86
C PHE A 126 11.73 -12.15 -17.67
N ALA A 127 12.90 -12.75 -17.69
CA ALA A 127 13.05 -14.08 -18.25
C ALA A 127 12.07 -15.06 -17.56
N SER A 128 11.41 -15.90 -18.34
CA SER A 128 10.32 -16.77 -17.85
C SER A 128 10.77 -17.77 -16.77
N ASP A 129 12.05 -18.15 -16.78
CA ASP A 129 12.65 -19.03 -15.78
C ASP A 129 12.81 -18.39 -14.39
N LEU A 130 12.67 -17.06 -14.27
CA LEU A 130 12.71 -16.35 -13.00
C LEU A 130 11.38 -16.39 -12.23
N GLU A 131 10.30 -16.84 -12.85
CA GLU A 131 8.96 -17.00 -12.22
C GLU A 131 8.41 -15.70 -11.62
N VAL A 132 8.79 -14.55 -12.17
CA VAL A 132 8.30 -13.23 -11.73
C VAL A 132 6.90 -13.01 -12.25
N GLU A 133 6.00 -12.54 -11.37
CA GLU A 133 4.62 -12.21 -11.75
C GLU A 133 4.59 -11.17 -12.89
N ASN A 134 3.85 -11.49 -13.95
CA ASN A 134 3.64 -10.58 -15.07
C ASN A 134 2.96 -9.28 -14.60
N LEU A 135 3.38 -8.14 -15.15
CA LEU A 135 2.91 -6.83 -14.69
C LEU A 135 1.41 -6.61 -14.95
N ASP A 136 0.89 -7.15 -16.06
CA ASP A 136 -0.56 -7.08 -16.37
C ASP A 136 -1.39 -7.93 -15.39
N ILE A 137 -0.88 -9.11 -14.99
CA ILE A 137 -1.54 -9.97 -13.98
C ILE A 137 -1.53 -9.26 -12.63
N PHE A 138 -0.38 -8.70 -12.23
CA PHE A 138 -0.23 -7.91 -11.01
C PHE A 138 -1.23 -6.74 -10.96
N SER A 139 -1.30 -5.95 -12.03
CA SER A 139 -2.22 -4.83 -12.14
C SER A 139 -3.68 -5.26 -12.05
N LYS A 140 -4.07 -6.32 -12.78
CA LYS A 140 -5.45 -6.81 -12.80
C LYS A 140 -5.93 -7.29 -11.43
N ARG A 141 -5.10 -8.07 -10.68
CA ARG A 141 -5.53 -8.53 -9.36
C ARG A 141 -5.69 -7.39 -8.35
N ILE A 142 -4.81 -6.36 -8.42
CA ILE A 142 -4.95 -5.17 -7.57
C ILE A 142 -6.27 -4.45 -7.87
N GLN A 143 -6.58 -4.25 -9.15
CA GLN A 143 -7.85 -3.63 -9.57
C GLN A 143 -9.05 -4.43 -9.08
N LEU A 144 -9.00 -5.77 -9.17
CA LEU A 144 -10.07 -6.63 -8.64
C LEU A 144 -10.27 -6.44 -7.12
N GLY A 145 -9.18 -6.42 -6.34
CA GLY A 145 -9.24 -6.18 -4.90
C GLY A 145 -9.83 -4.81 -4.55
N LEU A 146 -9.33 -3.74 -5.21
CA LEU A 146 -9.80 -2.38 -4.97
C LEU A 146 -11.29 -2.20 -5.36
N ASN A 147 -11.66 -2.63 -6.57
CA ASN A 147 -13.04 -2.48 -7.06
C ASN A 147 -14.01 -3.27 -6.19
N GLY A 148 -13.65 -4.49 -5.78
CA GLY A 148 -14.45 -5.28 -4.85
C GLY A 148 -14.66 -4.62 -3.49
N ILE A 149 -13.67 -3.86 -2.99
CA ILE A 149 -13.80 -3.10 -1.75
C ILE A 149 -14.76 -1.90 -1.94
N VAL A 150 -14.54 -1.06 -2.95
CA VAL A 150 -15.37 0.15 -3.13
C VAL A 150 -16.81 -0.17 -3.51
N GLU A 151 -17.06 -1.27 -4.23
CA GLU A 151 -18.40 -1.75 -4.57
C GLU A 151 -19.16 -2.26 -3.33
N ARG A 152 -18.44 -2.87 -2.37
CA ARG A 152 -19.03 -3.43 -1.14
C ARG A 152 -19.34 -2.39 -0.09
N TYR A 153 -18.61 -1.29 -0.05
CA TYR A 153 -18.68 -0.28 1.02
C TYR A 153 -18.92 1.14 0.48
N PRO A 154 -20.01 1.39 -0.26
CA PRO A 154 -20.30 2.71 -0.81
C PRO A 154 -20.57 3.71 0.31
N GLY A 155 -19.88 4.85 0.28
CA GLY A 155 -20.01 5.91 1.26
C GLY A 155 -19.21 5.72 2.55
N GLU A 156 -18.32 4.73 2.60
CA GLU A 156 -17.51 4.44 3.79
C GLU A 156 -16.06 4.89 3.63
N LEU A 157 -15.34 4.99 4.74
CA LEU A 157 -13.88 5.10 4.78
C LEU A 157 -13.29 3.73 5.13
N VAL A 158 -12.48 3.20 4.22
CA VAL A 158 -11.80 1.91 4.38
C VAL A 158 -10.30 2.12 4.47
N VAL A 159 -9.66 1.55 5.49
CA VAL A 159 -8.20 1.55 5.63
C VAL A 159 -7.62 0.29 4.97
N ILE A 160 -6.56 0.44 4.20
CA ILE A 160 -5.89 -0.66 3.47
C ILE A 160 -4.40 -0.64 3.81
N ILE A 161 -3.86 -1.78 4.27
CA ILE A 161 -2.42 -1.94 4.47
C ILE A 161 -1.86 -2.87 3.38
N SER A 162 -0.87 -2.35 2.62
CA SER A 162 -0.32 -3.06 1.48
C SER A 162 1.19 -2.75 1.30
N HIS A 163 1.73 -2.78 0.09
CA HIS A 163 3.16 -2.84 -0.20
C HIS A 163 3.60 -1.76 -1.19
N GLY A 164 4.91 -1.51 -1.24
CA GLY A 164 5.46 -0.42 -2.05
C GLY A 164 5.19 -0.53 -3.55
N GLY A 165 5.40 -1.71 -4.14
CA GLY A 165 5.11 -1.93 -5.56
C GLY A 165 3.61 -1.94 -5.85
N THR A 166 2.81 -2.46 -4.91
CA THR A 166 1.35 -2.45 -5.01
C THR A 166 0.80 -1.02 -4.98
N LEU A 167 1.29 -0.16 -4.08
CA LEU A 167 0.89 1.24 -4.02
C LEU A 167 1.29 2.02 -5.30
N ASP A 168 2.46 1.72 -5.84
CA ASP A 168 2.91 2.29 -7.11
C ASP A 168 2.00 1.88 -8.29
N MET A 169 1.55 0.61 -8.31
CA MET A 169 0.60 0.13 -9.30
C MET A 169 -0.79 0.76 -9.12
N MET A 170 -1.26 0.92 -7.86
CA MET A 170 -2.50 1.63 -7.55
C MET A 170 -2.44 3.08 -8.02
N TRP A 171 -1.33 3.77 -7.79
CA TRP A 171 -1.13 5.15 -8.25
C TRP A 171 -1.26 5.28 -9.78
N ARG A 172 -0.65 4.35 -10.55
CA ARG A 172 -0.82 4.32 -12.00
C ARG A 172 -2.26 4.10 -12.40
N TYR A 173 -2.93 3.16 -11.73
CA TYR A 173 -4.33 2.86 -11.99
C TYR A 173 -5.24 4.06 -11.73
N PHE A 174 -5.10 4.73 -10.58
CA PHE A 174 -5.91 5.90 -10.24
C PHE A 174 -5.69 7.08 -11.19
N ARG A 175 -4.53 7.19 -11.78
CA ARG A 175 -4.17 8.25 -12.74
C ARG A 175 -4.38 7.87 -14.21
N GLY A 176 -4.80 6.66 -14.50
CA GLY A 176 -4.94 6.16 -15.87
C GLY A 176 -3.63 6.11 -16.65
N LEU A 177 -2.48 5.88 -15.96
CA LEU A 177 -1.15 5.85 -16.59
C LEU A 177 -0.83 4.44 -17.10
N SER A 178 0.13 4.38 -18.03
CA SER A 178 0.68 3.10 -18.49
C SER A 178 1.43 2.37 -17.37
N LEU A 179 1.52 1.04 -17.46
CA LEU A 179 2.16 0.21 -16.44
C LEU A 179 3.67 0.45 -16.32
N ASP A 180 4.29 0.98 -17.37
CA ASP A 180 5.69 1.35 -17.48
C ASP A 180 5.96 2.85 -17.23
N ALA A 181 4.94 3.63 -16.86
CA ALA A 181 5.11 5.03 -16.49
C ALA A 181 6.13 5.17 -15.35
N GLN A 182 6.94 6.22 -15.41
CA GLN A 182 7.94 6.49 -14.38
C GLN A 182 7.27 6.74 -13.01
N ARG A 183 7.85 6.20 -11.94
CA ARG A 183 7.40 6.46 -10.58
C ARG A 183 7.74 7.90 -10.19
N GLU A 184 6.75 8.67 -9.76
CA GLU A 184 6.94 10.06 -9.31
C GLU A 184 7.16 10.18 -7.81
N VAL A 185 6.51 9.31 -7.02
CA VAL A 185 6.55 9.39 -5.55
C VAL A 185 7.08 8.10 -4.95
N LEU A 186 8.17 8.21 -4.18
CA LEU A 186 8.70 7.09 -3.43
C LEU A 186 7.83 6.83 -2.20
N GLN A 187 7.25 5.65 -2.13
CA GLN A 187 6.50 5.20 -0.97
C GLN A 187 7.46 4.69 0.12
N ARG A 188 7.68 5.47 1.19
CA ARG A 188 8.41 5.00 2.38
C ARG A 188 7.52 4.06 3.21
N ASN A 189 8.11 3.28 4.12
CA ASN A 189 7.35 2.48 5.07
C ASN A 189 6.40 3.38 5.85
N THR A 190 5.19 2.92 6.09
CA THR A 190 4.07 3.61 6.75
C THR A 190 3.58 4.92 6.09
N THR A 191 4.02 5.28 4.86
CA THR A 191 3.39 6.40 4.14
C THR A 191 1.90 6.18 3.99
N ILE A 192 1.15 7.28 4.10
CA ILE A 192 -0.32 7.32 4.02
C ILE A 192 -0.70 7.92 2.67
N ASN A 193 -1.71 7.33 2.02
CA ASN A 193 -2.26 7.80 0.76
C ASN A 193 -3.78 7.80 0.87
N HIS A 194 -4.42 8.90 0.52
CA HIS A 194 -5.85 9.07 0.60
C HIS A 194 -6.44 9.27 -0.80
N VAL A 195 -7.35 8.41 -1.18
CA VAL A 195 -8.07 8.48 -2.45
C VAL A 195 -9.56 8.36 -2.23
N CYS A 196 -10.33 8.92 -3.15
CA CYS A 196 -11.78 8.85 -3.17
C CYS A 196 -12.23 8.20 -4.47
N PHE A 197 -13.19 7.28 -4.40
CA PHE A 197 -13.88 6.71 -5.54
C PHE A 197 -15.30 7.25 -5.60
N ASN A 198 -15.65 7.92 -6.68
CA ASN A 198 -16.98 8.50 -6.88
C ASN A 198 -17.40 8.36 -8.35
N ASP A 199 -18.60 7.83 -8.59
CA ASP A 199 -19.18 7.69 -9.91
C ASP A 199 -18.28 7.05 -10.98
N GLY A 200 -17.52 6.02 -10.58
CA GLY A 200 -16.58 5.30 -11.45
C GLY A 200 -15.22 5.98 -11.64
N LEU A 201 -14.97 7.10 -10.98
CA LEU A 201 -13.74 7.88 -11.09
C LEU A 201 -12.95 7.86 -9.78
N TRP A 202 -11.64 7.72 -9.91
CA TRP A 202 -10.68 7.86 -8.82
C TRP A 202 -10.17 9.29 -8.71
N GLN A 203 -10.11 9.80 -7.50
CA GLN A 203 -9.52 11.09 -7.17
C GLN A 203 -8.47 10.91 -6.08
N LEU A 204 -7.24 11.36 -6.34
CA LEU A 204 -6.20 11.43 -5.32
C LEU A 204 -6.43 12.68 -4.47
N LEU A 205 -6.61 12.48 -3.16
CA LEU A 205 -6.81 13.55 -2.18
C LEU A 205 -5.49 13.91 -1.49
N ASP A 206 -4.68 12.89 -1.13
CA ASP A 206 -3.34 13.04 -0.56
C ASP A 206 -2.50 11.83 -0.97
N TRP A 207 -1.22 12.01 -1.35
CA TRP A 207 -0.38 10.92 -1.81
C TRP A 207 1.05 11.05 -1.33
N GLY A 208 1.53 10.03 -0.61
CA GLY A 208 2.87 10.01 -0.06
C GLY A 208 3.02 10.84 1.23
N HIS A 209 1.91 11.01 1.96
CA HIS A 209 1.92 11.71 3.24
C HIS A 209 2.82 11.02 4.26
N LYS A 210 3.70 11.78 4.90
CA LYS A 210 4.77 11.27 5.78
C LYS A 210 5.05 12.15 7.00
N ALA A 211 4.18 13.08 7.34
CA ALA A 211 4.42 14.02 8.45
C ALA A 211 4.74 13.31 9.77
N HIS A 212 4.11 12.14 10.03
CA HIS A 212 4.40 11.33 11.21
C HIS A 212 5.81 10.73 11.25
N LEU A 213 6.53 10.66 10.11
CA LEU A 213 7.91 10.16 10.03
C LEU A 213 8.94 11.24 10.32
N GLU A 214 8.55 12.50 10.35
CA GLU A 214 9.45 13.66 10.54
C GLU A 214 9.50 14.11 12.00
N ILE A 215 8.70 13.52 12.88
CA ILE A 215 8.62 13.86 14.31
C ILE A 215 9.71 13.15 15.14
N GLU A 216 10.41 12.16 14.56
CA GLU A 216 11.44 11.36 15.23
C GLU A 216 12.91 11.80 14.90
N ALA A 217 13.11 12.97 14.32
CA ALA A 217 14.43 13.49 13.96
C ALA A 217 14.99 14.47 14.97
#